data_07180ddaf509ecadd99c8320aafb3392
#
_entry.id   07180ddaf509ecadd99c8320aafb3392
#
_cell.length_a   1.000
_cell.length_b   1.000
_cell.length_c   1.000
_cell.angle_alpha   90.00
_cell.angle_beta   90.00
_cell.angle_gamma   90.00
#
_symmetry.space_group_name_H-M   'P 1'
#
loop_
_entity.id
_entity.type
_entity.pdbx_description
1 polymer ?
#
loop_
_entity_poly.entity_id
_entity_poly.type
_entity_poly.pdbx_seq_one_letter_code
_entity_poly.pdbx_strand_id
1 'polypeptide(L)'
;MSNSTLDYDLLNESDLQALAERGLVMPLKYDQIKLYLPHRYPFMLIDRVTACSPDNWITGYKNITANEELFNGHFPDNPIMPGVLMVEAMAQLAGILGFISANQTSKDGYLYLFAGVDKVRFKRLVSTGDTLVLRAKTLMNKREIYKFSCTAHVDGVLACSAEI
;
A
#
# COMPACT_ATOMS: atom_id res chain seq x y z
N MET A 1 26.07 0.13 -13.29
CA MET A 1 24.71 -0.39 -13.03
C MET A 1 24.14 0.44 -11.91
N SER A 2 23.29 1.42 -12.25
CA SER A 2 22.75 2.37 -11.27
C SER A 2 21.75 1.65 -10.38
N ASN A 3 22.09 1.52 -9.11
CA ASN A 3 21.14 1.18 -8.05
C ASN A 3 20.15 2.36 -7.93
N SER A 4 19.05 2.30 -8.66
CA SER A 4 17.93 3.19 -8.38
C SER A 4 17.19 2.64 -7.15
N THR A 5 17.80 2.76 -5.98
CA THR A 5 17.07 2.92 -4.73
C THR A 5 16.27 4.20 -4.93
N LEU A 6 15.02 4.04 -5.33
CA LEU A 6 14.11 5.16 -5.42
C LEU A 6 14.03 5.80 -4.04
N ASP A 7 14.25 7.11 -3.96
CA ASP A 7 14.27 7.94 -2.74
C ASP A 7 12.91 8.01 -1.99
N TYR A 8 12.16 6.90 -1.96
CA TYR A 8 10.87 6.83 -1.27
C TYR A 8 10.97 6.65 0.26
N ASP A 9 12.17 6.51 0.81
CA ASP A 9 12.31 6.21 2.23
C ASP A 9 12.76 7.41 3.07
N LEU A 10 13.02 8.56 2.44
CA LEU A 10 13.49 9.75 3.13
C LEU A 10 12.42 10.85 3.12
N LEU A 11 11.79 11.04 4.28
CA LEU A 11 10.93 12.21 4.52
C LEU A 11 11.80 13.45 4.69
N ASN A 12 11.49 14.49 3.94
CA ASN A 12 12.10 15.79 4.11
C ASN A 12 11.35 16.64 5.16
N GLU A 13 11.87 17.79 5.51
CA GLU A 13 11.26 18.68 6.52
C GLU A 13 9.84 19.10 6.13
N SER A 14 9.58 19.35 4.85
CA SER A 14 8.25 19.70 4.34
C SER A 14 7.25 18.56 4.52
N ASP A 15 7.68 17.31 4.29
CA ASP A 15 6.84 16.14 4.52
C ASP A 15 6.51 15.97 6.00
N LEU A 16 7.50 16.12 6.88
CA LEU A 16 7.33 16.04 8.32
C LEU A 16 6.38 17.13 8.85
N GLN A 17 6.50 18.35 8.33
CA GLN A 17 5.60 19.43 8.67
C GLN A 17 4.16 19.13 8.20
N ALA A 18 4.00 18.70 6.95
CA ALA A 18 2.70 18.35 6.38
C ALA A 18 2.00 17.21 7.14
N LEU A 19 2.76 16.24 7.64
CA LEU A 19 2.25 15.17 8.50
C LEU A 19 1.86 15.71 9.89
N ALA A 20 2.71 16.54 10.49
CA ALA A 20 2.44 17.12 11.81
C ALA A 20 1.17 18.00 11.82
N GLU A 21 0.93 18.79 10.76
CA GLU A 21 -0.29 19.58 10.58
C GLU A 21 -1.56 18.71 10.51
N ARG A 22 -1.42 17.44 10.12
CA ARG A 22 -2.49 16.43 10.11
C ARG A 22 -2.55 15.59 11.39
N GLY A 23 -1.70 15.89 12.38
CA GLY A 23 -1.58 15.13 13.62
C GLY A 23 -1.00 13.73 13.43
N LEU A 24 -0.20 13.53 12.38
CA LEU A 24 0.37 12.24 12.01
C LEU A 24 1.86 12.15 12.36
N VAL A 25 2.25 10.99 12.87
CA VAL A 25 3.66 10.62 13.14
C VAL A 25 3.91 9.26 12.52
N MET A 26 4.92 9.15 11.68
CA MET A 26 5.31 7.88 11.06
C MET A 26 6.21 7.06 12.00
N PRO A 27 6.15 5.74 11.93
CA PRO A 27 5.27 4.91 11.11
C PRO A 27 3.85 4.79 11.69
N LEU A 28 2.83 4.64 10.82
CA LEU A 28 1.47 4.32 11.27
C LEU A 28 1.36 2.84 11.60
N LYS A 29 0.85 2.56 12.79
CA LYS A 29 0.54 1.21 13.27
C LYS A 29 -0.85 0.76 12.82
N TYR A 30 -1.14 -0.53 12.97
CA TYR A 30 -2.39 -1.15 12.56
C TYR A 30 -3.65 -0.41 13.05
N ASP A 31 -3.67 0.03 14.31
CA ASP A 31 -4.82 0.76 14.86
C ASP A 31 -5.05 2.11 14.18
N GLN A 32 -3.98 2.78 13.77
CA GLN A 32 -4.05 4.04 13.03
C GLN A 32 -4.48 3.80 11.57
N ILE A 33 -3.99 2.73 10.93
CA ILE A 33 -4.38 2.33 9.57
C ILE A 33 -5.89 2.08 9.48
N LYS A 34 -6.50 1.49 10.51
CA LYS A 34 -7.95 1.27 10.60
C LYS A 34 -8.80 2.57 10.55
N LEU A 35 -8.21 3.73 10.79
CA LEU A 35 -8.89 5.01 10.64
C LEU A 35 -9.10 5.39 9.17
N TYR A 36 -8.21 4.94 8.30
CA TYR A 36 -8.25 5.22 6.86
C TYR A 36 -8.94 4.12 6.07
N LEU A 37 -8.70 2.85 6.43
CA LEU A 37 -9.26 1.71 5.72
C LEU A 37 -10.47 1.12 6.46
N PRO A 38 -11.60 0.94 5.77
CA PRO A 38 -12.77 0.25 6.33
C PRO A 38 -12.56 -1.26 6.40
N HIS A 39 -11.57 -1.80 5.69
CA HIS A 39 -11.23 -3.23 5.66
C HIS A 39 -10.93 -3.78 7.05
N ARG A 40 -11.24 -5.05 7.27
CA ARG A 40 -10.94 -5.82 8.50
C ARG A 40 -10.48 -7.22 8.11
N TYR A 41 -10.00 -7.97 9.10
CA TYR A 41 -9.67 -9.37 8.91
C TYR A 41 -10.81 -10.12 8.19
N PRO A 42 -10.52 -10.96 7.19
CA PRO A 42 -9.18 -11.33 6.68
C PRO A 42 -8.69 -10.44 5.52
N PHE A 43 -9.31 -9.30 5.24
CA PHE A 43 -9.09 -8.48 4.04
C PHE A 43 -8.31 -7.17 4.29
N MET A 44 -7.75 -6.99 5.48
CA MET A 44 -6.81 -5.92 5.78
C MET A 44 -5.40 -6.34 5.36
N LEU A 45 -4.89 -5.80 4.26
CA LEU A 45 -3.65 -6.23 3.64
C LEU A 45 -2.48 -5.25 3.85
N ILE A 46 -2.56 -4.40 4.87
CA ILE A 46 -1.50 -3.48 5.28
C ILE A 46 -1.22 -3.67 6.77
N ASP A 47 0.02 -4.05 7.10
CA ASP A 47 0.45 -4.20 8.49
C ASP A 47 1.07 -2.92 9.05
N ARG A 48 1.72 -2.14 8.18
CA ARG A 48 2.40 -0.90 8.56
C ARG A 48 2.49 0.07 7.40
N VAL A 49 2.32 1.36 7.67
CA VAL A 49 2.78 2.44 6.79
C VAL A 49 4.09 2.96 7.36
N THR A 50 5.16 2.87 6.61
CA THR A 50 6.52 3.22 7.08
C THR A 50 6.83 4.70 6.88
N ALA A 51 6.39 5.27 5.75
CA ALA A 51 6.56 6.68 5.44
C ALA A 51 5.47 7.16 4.48
N CYS A 52 5.17 8.46 4.52
CA CYS A 52 4.20 9.10 3.65
C CYS A 52 4.58 10.56 3.42
N SER A 53 4.65 10.96 2.15
CA SER A 53 4.66 12.36 1.72
C SER A 53 3.26 12.66 1.18
N PRO A 54 2.42 13.41 1.92
CA PRO A 54 1.06 13.74 1.47
C PRO A 54 1.06 14.30 0.05
N ASP A 55 0.05 13.94 -0.74
CA ASP A 55 -0.11 14.24 -2.17
C ASP A 55 0.90 13.59 -3.11
N ASN A 56 2.03 13.08 -2.63
CA ASN A 56 3.11 12.58 -3.46
C ASN A 56 3.22 11.05 -3.45
N TRP A 57 3.54 10.45 -2.29
CA TRP A 57 3.83 9.02 -2.22
C TRP A 57 3.64 8.44 -0.81
N ILE A 58 3.54 7.12 -0.75
CA ILE A 58 3.44 6.36 0.49
C ILE A 58 4.18 5.04 0.36
N THR A 59 4.77 4.58 1.46
CA THR A 59 5.36 3.24 1.60
C THR A 59 4.80 2.52 2.81
N GLY A 60 4.74 1.21 2.71
CA GLY A 60 4.28 0.35 3.77
C GLY A 60 4.59 -1.10 3.47
N TYR A 61 4.11 -2.02 4.30
CA TYR A 61 4.30 -3.43 4.04
C TYR A 61 3.18 -4.30 4.59
N LYS A 62 3.12 -5.51 4.06
CA LYS A 62 2.39 -6.65 4.58
C LYS A 62 3.35 -7.81 4.82
N ASN A 63 3.28 -8.41 6.00
CA ASN A 63 3.93 -9.69 6.28
C ASN A 63 3.07 -10.83 5.76
N ILE A 64 3.67 -11.75 5.03
CA ILE A 64 2.97 -12.91 4.48
C ILE A 64 3.23 -14.10 5.41
N THR A 65 2.19 -14.53 6.10
CA THR A 65 2.34 -15.62 7.10
C THR A 65 1.52 -16.85 6.73
N ALA A 66 2.02 -18.04 7.12
CA ALA A 66 1.29 -19.28 6.92
C ALA A 66 -0.05 -19.33 7.71
N ASN A 67 -0.23 -18.40 8.64
CA ASN A 67 -1.44 -18.30 9.49
C ASN A 67 -2.56 -17.46 8.84
N GLU A 68 -2.55 -17.29 7.54
CA GLU A 68 -3.58 -16.57 6.81
C GLU A 68 -4.54 -17.53 6.10
N GLU A 69 -5.84 -17.30 6.23
CA GLU A 69 -6.90 -18.16 5.65
C GLU A 69 -6.75 -18.36 4.15
N LEU A 70 -6.22 -17.38 3.42
CA LEU A 70 -6.07 -17.45 1.97
C LEU A 70 -5.24 -18.66 1.52
N PHE A 71 -4.29 -19.12 2.35
CA PHE A 71 -3.41 -20.24 2.02
C PHE A 71 -4.09 -21.62 2.22
N ASN A 72 -5.25 -21.67 2.84
CA ASN A 72 -6.06 -22.88 2.87
C ASN A 72 -6.56 -23.28 1.47
N GLY A 73 -6.66 -22.31 0.57
CA GLY A 73 -7.11 -22.49 -0.80
C GLY A 73 -6.09 -22.21 -1.88
N HIS A 74 -5.09 -21.33 -1.62
CA HIS A 74 -4.18 -20.87 -2.67
C HIS A 74 -2.69 -21.00 -2.28
N PHE A 75 -2.09 -22.16 -2.24
CA PHE A 75 -2.62 -23.50 -2.38
C PHE A 75 -2.19 -24.32 -1.16
N PRO A 76 -2.94 -25.33 -0.68
CA PRO A 76 -2.65 -26.04 0.57
C PRO A 76 -1.21 -26.56 0.68
N ASP A 77 -0.70 -27.19 -0.39
CA ASP A 77 0.65 -27.78 -0.42
C ASP A 77 1.73 -26.82 -0.96
N ASN A 78 1.33 -25.64 -1.45
CA ASN A 78 2.25 -24.63 -1.98
C ASN A 78 1.66 -23.22 -1.75
N PRO A 79 1.79 -22.66 -0.55
CA PRO A 79 1.17 -21.41 -0.18
C PRO A 79 1.80 -20.22 -0.94
N ILE A 80 1.09 -19.73 -1.93
CA ILE A 80 1.48 -18.60 -2.77
C ILE A 80 0.44 -17.49 -2.60
N MET A 81 0.87 -16.26 -2.36
CA MET A 81 -0.03 -15.11 -2.32
C MET A 81 -0.67 -14.89 -3.71
N PRO A 82 -2.01 -14.87 -3.81
CA PRO A 82 -2.66 -14.55 -5.07
C PRO A 82 -2.22 -13.21 -5.63
N GLY A 83 -1.86 -13.16 -6.92
CA GLY A 83 -1.41 -11.92 -7.57
C GLY A 83 -2.44 -10.80 -7.47
N VAL A 84 -3.73 -11.13 -7.59
CA VAL A 84 -4.82 -10.16 -7.46
C VAL A 84 -4.88 -9.53 -6.06
N LEU A 85 -4.47 -10.25 -5.00
CA LEU A 85 -4.38 -9.69 -3.66
C LEU A 85 -3.14 -8.83 -3.45
N MET A 86 -2.07 -9.00 -4.23
CA MET A 86 -0.98 -8.01 -4.28
C MET A 86 -1.48 -6.67 -4.85
N VAL A 87 -2.31 -6.72 -5.90
CA VAL A 87 -2.94 -5.51 -6.46
C VAL A 87 -3.86 -4.86 -5.43
N GLU A 88 -4.67 -5.65 -4.72
CA GLU A 88 -5.52 -5.15 -3.64
C GLU A 88 -4.71 -4.50 -2.51
N ALA A 89 -3.62 -5.12 -2.07
CA ALA A 89 -2.73 -4.54 -1.05
C ALA A 89 -2.15 -3.19 -1.51
N MET A 90 -1.70 -3.10 -2.77
CA MET A 90 -1.23 -1.83 -3.35
C MET A 90 -2.33 -0.77 -3.38
N ALA A 91 -3.57 -1.16 -3.72
CA ALA A 91 -4.72 -0.25 -3.72
C ALA A 91 -5.10 0.24 -2.34
N GLN A 92 -5.06 -0.63 -1.33
CA GLN A 92 -5.28 -0.25 0.06
C GLN A 92 -4.25 0.79 0.51
N LEU A 93 -2.97 0.57 0.21
CA LEU A 93 -1.92 1.54 0.52
C LEU A 93 -2.15 2.88 -0.20
N ALA A 94 -2.49 2.85 -1.49
CA ALA A 94 -2.81 4.04 -2.27
C ALA A 94 -4.04 4.77 -1.72
N GLY A 95 -5.06 4.05 -1.27
CA GLY A 95 -6.24 4.61 -0.61
C GLY A 95 -5.89 5.36 0.69
N ILE A 96 -4.95 4.82 1.49
CA ILE A 96 -4.44 5.53 2.69
C ILE A 96 -3.80 6.86 2.27
N LEU A 97 -2.97 6.87 1.21
CA LEU A 97 -2.38 8.11 0.69
C LEU A 97 -3.47 9.12 0.29
N GLY A 98 -4.51 8.67 -0.43
CA GLY A 98 -5.63 9.51 -0.82
C GLY A 98 -6.32 10.16 0.40
N PHE A 99 -6.63 9.38 1.43
CA PHE A 99 -7.23 9.89 2.67
C PHE A 99 -6.32 10.89 3.41
N ILE A 100 -5.05 10.57 3.56
CA ILE A 100 -4.08 11.47 4.22
C ILE A 100 -3.96 12.77 3.43
N SER A 101 -3.86 12.71 2.10
CA SER A 101 -3.77 13.88 1.23
C SER A 101 -5.01 14.78 1.32
N ALA A 102 -6.20 14.18 1.37
CA ALA A 102 -7.45 14.89 1.55
C ALA A 102 -7.69 15.37 3.00
N ASN A 103 -6.82 15.02 3.94
CA ASN A 103 -7.00 15.24 5.37
C ASN A 103 -8.35 14.68 5.91
N GLN A 104 -8.68 13.45 5.47
CA GLN A 104 -9.92 12.75 5.75
C GLN A 104 -9.65 11.35 6.32
N THR A 105 -10.69 10.74 6.86
CA THR A 105 -10.68 9.35 7.33
C THR A 105 -11.87 8.58 6.73
N SER A 106 -11.87 7.25 6.85
CA SER A 106 -13.00 6.43 6.41
C SER A 106 -14.30 6.72 7.19
N LYS A 107 -14.23 7.41 8.34
CA LYS A 107 -15.40 7.81 9.15
C LYS A 107 -16.10 9.05 8.61
N ASP A 108 -15.47 9.80 7.73
CA ASP A 108 -16.02 11.02 7.14
C ASP A 108 -17.02 10.72 6.00
N GLY A 109 -17.36 9.44 5.79
CA GLY A 109 -18.35 9.01 4.81
C GLY A 109 -17.77 8.78 3.40
N TYR A 110 -16.46 8.88 3.25
CA TYR A 110 -15.77 8.61 1.98
C TYR A 110 -15.36 7.14 1.87
N LEU A 111 -15.45 6.62 0.64
CA LEU A 111 -14.99 5.29 0.31
C LEU A 111 -14.27 5.35 -1.04
N TYR A 112 -13.01 4.91 -1.06
CA TYR A 112 -12.28 4.75 -2.31
C TYR A 112 -12.61 3.39 -2.93
N LEU A 113 -13.11 3.43 -4.16
CA LEU A 113 -13.43 2.25 -4.96
C LEU A 113 -12.55 2.23 -6.21
N PHE A 114 -12.24 1.04 -6.66
CA PHE A 114 -11.57 0.89 -7.95
C PHE A 114 -12.42 1.46 -9.08
N ALA A 115 -11.85 2.41 -9.82
CA ALA A 115 -12.39 2.84 -11.11
C ALA A 115 -11.78 2.04 -12.27
N GLY A 116 -10.53 1.59 -12.09
CA GLY A 116 -9.82 0.76 -13.06
C GLY A 116 -8.45 0.36 -12.55
N VAL A 117 -7.87 -0.64 -13.18
CA VAL A 117 -6.50 -1.11 -12.93
C VAL A 117 -5.84 -1.36 -14.27
N ASP A 118 -4.73 -0.67 -14.52
CA ASP A 118 -3.98 -0.75 -15.76
C ASP A 118 -2.57 -1.29 -15.55
N LYS A 119 -1.93 -1.77 -16.63
CA LYS A 119 -0.52 -2.12 -16.69
C LYS A 119 -0.07 -3.11 -15.59
N VAL A 120 -0.95 -3.99 -15.17
CA VAL A 120 -0.63 -5.01 -14.15
C VAL A 120 0.43 -5.96 -14.69
N ARG A 121 1.48 -6.18 -13.89
CA ARG A 121 2.55 -7.14 -14.19
C ARG A 121 2.94 -7.88 -12.93
N PHE A 122 2.88 -9.19 -12.98
CA PHE A 122 3.37 -10.10 -11.96
C PHE A 122 4.76 -10.59 -12.38
N LYS A 123 5.77 -10.37 -11.54
CA LYS A 123 7.17 -10.62 -11.87
C LYS A 123 7.82 -11.68 -10.99
N ARG A 124 7.33 -11.86 -9.78
CA ARG A 124 7.86 -12.81 -8.79
C ARG A 124 6.70 -13.41 -7.99
N LEU A 125 6.80 -14.68 -7.66
CA LEU A 125 5.92 -15.30 -6.67
C LEU A 125 6.25 -14.77 -5.28
N VAL A 126 5.20 -14.63 -4.47
CA VAL A 126 5.29 -14.21 -3.07
C VAL A 126 4.70 -15.33 -2.22
N SER A 127 5.42 -15.77 -1.22
CA SER A 127 5.05 -16.91 -0.39
C SER A 127 5.17 -16.61 1.10
N THR A 128 4.77 -17.56 1.92
CA THR A 128 4.84 -17.44 3.38
C THR A 128 6.27 -17.23 3.85
N GLY A 129 6.46 -16.28 4.77
CA GLY A 129 7.77 -15.83 5.26
C GLY A 129 8.29 -14.56 4.58
N ASP A 130 7.72 -14.19 3.43
CA ASP A 130 8.10 -12.95 2.74
C ASP A 130 7.52 -11.72 3.46
N THR A 131 8.22 -10.58 3.36
CA THR A 131 7.67 -9.27 3.63
C THR A 131 7.43 -8.55 2.31
N LEU A 132 6.17 -8.28 1.99
CA LEU A 132 5.76 -7.58 0.79
C LEU A 132 5.83 -6.07 1.04
N VAL A 133 6.88 -5.42 0.58
CA VAL A 133 7.06 -3.97 0.64
C VAL A 133 6.27 -3.31 -0.48
N LEU A 134 5.34 -2.44 -0.11
CA LEU A 134 4.40 -1.78 -0.99
C LEU A 134 4.76 -0.30 -1.14
N ARG A 135 4.58 0.23 -2.34
CA ARG A 135 4.79 1.65 -2.66
C ARG A 135 3.69 2.14 -3.58
N ALA A 136 3.21 3.36 -3.33
CA ALA A 136 2.30 4.05 -4.22
C ALA A 136 2.75 5.49 -4.41
N LYS A 137 2.70 5.97 -5.66
CA LYS A 137 3.00 7.34 -6.04
C LYS A 137 1.83 7.93 -6.78
N THR A 138 1.39 9.12 -6.39
CA THR A 138 0.34 9.85 -7.09
C THR A 138 0.80 10.25 -8.50
N LEU A 139 0.03 9.85 -9.50
CA LEU A 139 0.19 10.28 -10.90
C LEU A 139 -0.79 11.40 -11.25
N MET A 140 -1.98 11.33 -10.66
CA MET A 140 -3.05 12.30 -10.91
C MET A 140 -3.98 12.37 -9.69
N ASN A 141 -4.41 13.59 -9.37
CA ASN A 141 -5.52 13.86 -8.47
C ASN A 141 -6.39 14.94 -9.13
N LYS A 142 -7.55 14.56 -9.65
CA LYS A 142 -8.45 15.47 -10.34
C LYS A 142 -9.91 15.12 -10.07
N ARG A 143 -10.68 16.05 -9.50
CA ARG A 143 -12.11 15.89 -9.21
C ARG A 143 -12.41 14.61 -8.43
N GLU A 144 -11.64 14.37 -7.35
CA GLU A 144 -11.78 13.19 -6.48
C GLU A 144 -11.42 11.85 -7.16
N ILE A 145 -10.92 11.89 -8.39
CA ILE A 145 -10.35 10.73 -9.06
C ILE A 145 -8.84 10.76 -8.88
N TYR A 146 -8.32 9.71 -8.26
CA TYR A 146 -6.89 9.52 -8.10
C TYR A 146 -6.37 8.48 -9.06
N LYS A 147 -5.15 8.68 -9.54
CA LYS A 147 -4.39 7.66 -10.24
C LYS A 147 -3.03 7.50 -9.58
N PHE A 148 -2.67 6.26 -9.30
CA PHE A 148 -1.41 5.93 -8.64
C PHE A 148 -0.56 4.97 -9.49
N SER A 149 0.76 5.15 -9.44
CA SER A 149 1.72 4.13 -9.85
C SER A 149 2.09 3.32 -8.62
N CYS A 150 1.84 2.03 -8.66
CA CYS A 150 2.02 1.14 -7.52
C CYS A 150 3.01 0.03 -7.82
N THR A 151 3.81 -0.33 -6.82
CA THR A 151 4.76 -1.45 -6.88
C THR A 151 4.78 -2.23 -5.57
N ALA A 152 5.03 -3.52 -5.68
CA ALA A 152 5.24 -4.43 -4.57
C ALA A 152 6.56 -5.17 -4.75
N HIS A 153 7.37 -5.26 -3.70
CA HIS A 153 8.71 -5.85 -3.72
C HIS A 153 8.88 -6.84 -2.57
N VAL A 154 9.72 -7.85 -2.80
CA VAL A 154 10.23 -8.76 -1.77
C VAL A 154 11.74 -8.77 -1.88
N ASP A 155 12.46 -8.53 -0.77
CA ASP A 155 13.93 -8.44 -0.73
C ASP A 155 14.51 -7.48 -1.79
N GLY A 156 13.82 -6.36 -2.03
CA GLY A 156 14.21 -5.37 -3.04
C GLY A 156 13.89 -5.76 -4.49
N VAL A 157 13.40 -6.98 -4.75
CA VAL A 157 13.05 -7.47 -6.09
C VAL A 157 11.58 -7.19 -6.38
N LEU A 158 11.27 -6.62 -7.55
CA LEU A 158 9.91 -6.32 -7.98
C LEU A 158 9.07 -7.60 -8.10
N ALA A 159 7.99 -7.70 -7.33
CA ALA A 159 7.04 -8.79 -7.38
C ALA A 159 5.80 -8.45 -8.22
N CYS A 160 5.27 -7.23 -8.06
CA CYS A 160 4.11 -6.78 -8.81
C CYS A 160 4.19 -5.27 -9.09
N SER A 161 3.60 -4.84 -10.20
CA SER A 161 3.37 -3.42 -10.50
C SER A 161 2.02 -3.21 -11.14
N ALA A 162 1.41 -2.03 -10.93
CA ALA A 162 0.14 -1.64 -11.53
C ALA A 162 -0.01 -0.11 -11.55
N GLU A 163 -0.88 0.39 -12.42
CA GLU A 163 -1.50 1.72 -12.29
C GLU A 163 -2.93 1.53 -11.78
N ILE A 164 -3.29 2.18 -10.72
CA ILE A 164 -4.56 2.02 -10.01
C ILE A 164 -5.27 3.36 -9.91
#